data_4eb1530585b082868b7a9f86241955fe
#
_entry.id   4eb1530585b082868b7a9f86241955fe
#
_cell.length_a   1.000
_cell.length_b   1.000
_cell.length_c   1.000
_cell.angle_alpha   90.00
_cell.angle_beta   90.00
_cell.angle_gamma   90.00
#
_symmetry.space_group_name_H-M   'P 1'
#
loop_
_entity.id
_entity.type
_entity.pdbx_description
1 polymer ?
#
loop_
_entity_poly.entity_id
_entity_poly.type
_entity_poly.pdbx_seq_one_letter_code
_entity_poly.pdbx_strand_id
1 'polypeptide(L)'
;MVKRLYKFPEILFFQEGPGVRNHQYTTSGVKLLNVSNLRNGKIDLTTSDRYISENEAFNKYSHFLCDPNDFIIASSGIKIDSFDSKMGFIHQSDLPVCMNTSTIRFKVLNKEVLEIRYFMYYLKSIVFKKVLTKVVTGSAQLNFGPSHLKNMSISLPNLDIQKTIVQRLDRVNNLIEIKRKLLFLLDELVKSRFVELFGDPNIVESNKCVKFSSIAKIITGNTPSRKSPEYYGDYIEWIKSDNIVSTDLYISQAKEFLSEQGAVKGRIAPKNSLLMTCIAGSIRSIGNVGLCDRPVAFNQQINAIVLKNDINPLYVYWLLKLFRPSIIANVEMSLKGIISKSQLENMFIPTVASNKEQELFAKFVLQINKLKVDVQKSIDETQLLMDSLMQEYFG
;
A
#
# COMPACT_ATOMS: atom_id res chain seq x y z
N MET A 1 -21.84 26.97 16.11
CA MET A 1 -20.46 27.50 16.28
C MET A 1 -20.28 28.72 15.43
N VAL A 2 -19.87 29.88 16.01
CA VAL A 2 -19.58 31.11 15.22
C VAL A 2 -18.25 30.87 14.52
N LYS A 3 -18.26 30.87 13.18
CA LYS A 3 -17.06 30.78 12.34
C LYS A 3 -16.82 32.10 11.66
N ARG A 4 -15.56 32.55 11.55
CA ARG A 4 -15.14 33.73 10.81
C ARG A 4 -14.45 33.34 9.52
N LEU A 5 -14.79 33.98 8.42
CA LEU A 5 -14.20 33.77 7.11
C LEU A 5 -12.88 34.50 6.97
N TYR A 6 -11.85 33.82 6.50
CA TYR A 6 -10.53 34.39 6.19
C TYR A 6 -10.10 33.96 4.80
N LYS A 7 -9.48 34.86 4.04
CA LYS A 7 -8.74 34.49 2.84
C LYS A 7 -7.40 33.83 3.24
N PHE A 8 -6.91 32.87 2.48
CA PHE A 8 -5.64 32.19 2.79
C PHE A 8 -4.47 33.16 2.98
N PRO A 9 -4.26 34.23 2.14
CA PRO A 9 -3.16 35.17 2.34
C PRO A 9 -3.24 36.01 3.63
N GLU A 10 -4.40 36.09 4.27
CA GLU A 10 -4.56 36.83 5.53
C GLU A 10 -3.98 36.05 6.74
N ILE A 11 -3.92 34.74 6.65
CA ILE A 11 -3.58 33.88 7.78
C ILE A 11 -2.42 32.93 7.49
N LEU A 12 -2.04 32.75 6.22
CA LEU A 12 -1.01 31.82 5.75
C LEU A 12 -0.02 32.50 4.81
N PHE A 13 1.25 32.31 5.06
CA PHE A 13 2.27 32.39 4.03
C PHE A 13 2.31 31.08 3.28
N PHE A 14 2.38 31.10 1.94
CA PHE A 14 2.57 29.94 1.11
C PHE A 14 3.47 30.24 -0.09
N GLN A 15 4.31 29.26 -0.41
CA GLN A 15 5.34 29.38 -1.44
C GLN A 15 5.51 28.05 -2.15
N GLU A 16 5.53 28.09 -3.49
CA GLU A 16 5.92 26.94 -4.29
C GLU A 16 7.45 26.83 -4.38
N GLY A 17 7.97 25.60 -4.42
CA GLY A 17 9.39 25.35 -4.58
C GLY A 17 9.93 25.78 -5.95
N PRO A 18 11.24 26.02 -6.07
CA PRO A 18 11.89 26.45 -7.32
C PRO A 18 11.93 25.33 -8.34
N GLY A 19 12.01 25.69 -9.61
CA GLY A 19 12.17 24.73 -10.71
C GLY A 19 13.63 24.29 -10.87
N VAL A 20 14.17 23.55 -9.92
CA VAL A 20 15.53 22.98 -10.05
C VAL A 20 15.56 21.98 -11.21
N ARG A 21 16.48 22.19 -12.15
CA ARG A 21 16.58 21.37 -13.38
C ARG A 21 17.53 20.19 -13.21
N ASN A 22 17.37 19.17 -14.04
CA ASN A 22 18.14 17.93 -13.95
C ASN A 22 19.66 18.14 -13.99
N HIS A 23 20.15 19.13 -14.76
CA HIS A 23 21.59 19.45 -14.85
C HIS A 23 22.18 20.07 -13.57
N GLN A 24 21.34 20.51 -12.63
CA GLN A 24 21.72 21.03 -11.32
C GLN A 24 21.73 19.95 -10.24
N TYR A 25 21.25 18.73 -10.55
CA TYR A 25 21.23 17.65 -9.59
C TYR A 25 22.66 17.15 -9.35
N THR A 26 22.93 16.91 -8.08
CA THR A 26 24.22 16.38 -7.59
C THR A 26 23.97 15.04 -6.89
N THR A 27 25.05 14.29 -6.67
CA THR A 27 25.01 13.01 -5.94
C THR A 27 25.06 13.19 -4.41
N SER A 28 25.40 14.40 -3.96
CA SER A 28 25.50 14.77 -2.52
C SER A 28 25.25 16.26 -2.36
N GLY A 29 25.03 16.72 -1.12
CA GLY A 29 24.74 18.10 -0.78
C GLY A 29 23.41 18.22 -0.02
N VAL A 30 22.61 19.25 -0.31
CA VAL A 30 21.31 19.44 0.32
C VAL A 30 20.24 18.65 -0.42
N LYS A 31 19.47 17.84 0.32
CA LYS A 31 18.39 17.01 -0.23
C LYS A 31 17.29 17.88 -0.84
N LEU A 32 16.78 17.46 -2.01
CA LEU A 32 15.62 18.08 -2.67
C LEU A 32 14.34 17.36 -2.30
N LEU A 33 13.37 18.12 -1.79
CA LEU A 33 12.04 17.63 -1.48
C LEU A 33 11.17 17.64 -2.75
N ASN A 34 10.79 16.47 -3.21
CA ASN A 34 9.93 16.27 -4.38
C ASN A 34 8.59 15.66 -3.99
N VAL A 35 7.62 15.63 -4.91
CA VAL A 35 6.31 14.95 -4.71
C VAL A 35 6.46 13.47 -4.33
N SER A 36 7.51 12.80 -4.79
CA SER A 36 7.81 11.40 -4.43
C SER A 36 8.12 11.21 -2.93
N ASN A 37 8.64 12.24 -2.27
CA ASN A 37 8.94 12.23 -0.84
C ASN A 37 7.71 12.41 0.05
N LEU A 38 6.58 12.85 -0.52
CA LEU A 38 5.31 12.97 0.19
C LEU A 38 4.54 11.67 0.06
N ARG A 39 4.48 10.87 1.15
CA ARG A 39 3.84 9.56 1.18
C ARG A 39 3.09 9.33 2.49
N ASN A 40 1.88 8.79 2.38
CA ASN A 40 1.06 8.38 3.53
C ASN A 40 0.88 9.49 4.58
N GLY A 41 0.75 10.76 4.13
CA GLY A 41 0.60 11.91 5.02
C GLY A 41 1.88 12.31 5.79
N LYS A 42 3.05 11.84 5.34
CA LYS A 42 4.37 12.11 5.94
C LYS A 42 5.40 12.47 4.87
N ILE A 43 6.52 13.04 5.32
CA ILE A 43 7.70 13.26 4.50
C ILE A 43 8.64 12.08 4.69
N ASP A 44 9.07 11.48 3.59
CA ASP A 44 10.03 10.38 3.55
C ASP A 44 11.13 10.73 2.53
N LEU A 45 12.24 11.23 3.03
CA LEU A 45 13.36 11.66 2.22
C LEU A 45 14.18 10.49 1.62
N THR A 46 13.90 9.25 2.03
CA THR A 46 14.59 8.05 1.50
C THR A 46 14.07 7.65 0.10
N THR A 47 12.95 8.20 -0.33
CA THR A 47 12.27 7.82 -1.59
C THR A 47 12.82 8.50 -2.85
N SER A 48 13.80 9.37 -2.70
CA SER A 48 14.44 10.09 -3.81
C SER A 48 15.89 10.42 -3.45
N ASP A 49 16.82 10.19 -4.40
CA ASP A 49 18.25 10.50 -4.25
C ASP A 49 18.65 11.74 -5.07
N ARG A 50 17.81 12.77 -5.01
CA ARG A 50 18.07 14.05 -5.66
C ARG A 50 18.59 15.06 -4.65
N TYR A 51 19.72 15.68 -5.00
CA TYR A 51 20.39 16.69 -4.20
C TYR A 51 20.72 17.91 -5.07
N ILE A 52 21.02 19.02 -4.44
CA ILE A 52 21.69 20.19 -5.05
C ILE A 52 22.94 20.51 -4.24
N SER A 53 23.89 21.20 -4.86
CA SER A 53 25.10 21.63 -4.15
C SER A 53 24.75 22.54 -2.97
N GLU A 54 25.54 22.46 -1.89
CA GLU A 54 25.35 23.34 -0.73
C GLU A 54 25.45 24.83 -1.14
N ASN A 55 26.34 25.16 -2.06
CA ASN A 55 26.45 26.52 -2.57
C ASN A 55 25.16 27.03 -3.22
N GLU A 56 24.51 26.23 -4.09
CA GLU A 56 23.22 26.62 -4.66
C GLU A 56 22.11 26.68 -3.60
N ALA A 57 22.08 25.70 -2.70
CA ALA A 57 21.06 25.62 -1.66
C ALA A 57 21.09 26.84 -0.72
N PHE A 58 22.27 27.19 -0.19
CA PHE A 58 22.40 28.23 0.82
C PHE A 58 22.52 29.66 0.23
N ASN A 59 22.83 29.80 -1.05
CA ASN A 59 22.87 31.11 -1.75
C ASN A 59 21.62 31.34 -2.60
N LYS A 60 21.56 30.70 -3.78
CA LYS A 60 20.52 30.92 -4.78
C LYS A 60 19.13 30.50 -4.31
N TYR A 61 19.05 29.39 -3.58
CA TYR A 61 17.78 28.78 -3.12
C TYR A 61 17.57 28.89 -1.61
N SER A 62 18.30 29.76 -0.91
CA SER A 62 18.23 29.90 0.55
C SER A 62 16.82 30.11 1.09
N HIS A 63 15.99 30.90 0.37
CA HIS A 63 14.60 31.16 0.74
C HIS A 63 13.63 30.00 0.45
N PHE A 64 14.10 28.90 -0.16
CA PHE A 64 13.36 27.66 -0.36
C PHE A 64 13.83 26.53 0.57
N LEU A 65 14.82 26.80 1.42
CA LEU A 65 15.16 25.88 2.51
C LEU A 65 13.97 25.79 3.47
N CYS A 66 13.66 24.56 3.89
CA CYS A 66 12.57 24.34 4.83
C CYS A 66 13.02 24.62 6.26
N ASP A 67 12.06 25.05 7.08
CA ASP A 67 12.19 25.17 8.53
C ASP A 67 11.44 24.03 9.23
N PRO A 68 11.77 23.74 10.51
CA PRO A 68 11.01 22.79 11.30
C PRO A 68 9.54 23.20 11.40
N ASN A 69 8.64 22.22 11.27
CA ASN A 69 7.18 22.41 11.25
C ASN A 69 6.61 23.13 10.02
N ASP A 70 7.38 23.36 8.97
CA ASP A 70 6.82 23.75 7.69
C ASP A 70 5.85 22.67 7.22
N PHE A 71 4.64 23.06 6.85
CA PHE A 71 3.64 22.14 6.30
C PHE A 71 3.76 22.14 4.78
N ILE A 72 4.00 20.98 4.21
CA ILE A 72 4.27 20.79 2.77
C ILE A 72 3.15 19.98 2.15
N ILE A 73 2.68 20.39 0.97
CA ILE A 73 1.77 19.60 0.14
C ILE A 73 2.32 19.45 -1.28
N ALA A 74 1.91 18.40 -1.98
CA ALA A 74 2.10 18.33 -3.42
C ALA A 74 1.06 19.18 -4.15
N SER A 75 1.48 19.84 -5.24
CA SER A 75 0.62 20.72 -6.05
C SER A 75 0.42 20.24 -7.49
N SER A 76 1.16 19.22 -7.94
CA SER A 76 1.13 18.76 -9.33
C SER A 76 1.34 17.25 -9.44
N GLY A 77 0.79 16.66 -10.50
CA GLY A 77 0.99 15.25 -10.84
C GLY A 77 0.31 14.25 -9.91
N ILE A 78 -0.72 14.65 -9.19
CA ILE A 78 -1.45 13.83 -8.21
C ILE A 78 -2.95 13.74 -8.53
N LYS A 79 -3.58 12.62 -8.17
CA LYS A 79 -5.03 12.46 -8.23
C LYS A 79 -5.68 13.02 -6.96
N ILE A 80 -6.91 13.53 -7.06
CA ILE A 80 -7.65 14.07 -5.92
C ILE A 80 -7.82 13.03 -4.80
N ASP A 81 -8.04 11.77 -5.15
CA ASP A 81 -8.21 10.67 -4.18
C ASP A 81 -6.93 10.36 -3.39
N SER A 82 -5.76 10.67 -3.95
CA SER A 82 -4.47 10.48 -3.29
C SER A 82 -3.91 11.74 -2.62
N PHE A 83 -4.64 12.87 -2.69
CA PHE A 83 -4.18 14.17 -2.17
C PHE A 83 -3.80 14.11 -0.69
N ASP A 84 -4.61 13.44 0.14
CA ASP A 84 -4.38 13.31 1.58
C ASP A 84 -3.06 12.64 1.94
N SER A 85 -2.59 11.74 1.08
CA SER A 85 -1.31 11.04 1.25
C SER A 85 -0.10 11.88 0.82
N LYS A 86 -0.34 13.01 0.12
CA LYS A 86 0.67 13.85 -0.53
C LYS A 86 0.89 15.16 0.22
N MET A 87 0.97 15.06 1.54
CA MET A 87 1.27 16.19 2.43
C MET A 87 2.03 15.72 3.67
N GLY A 88 2.69 16.61 4.38
CA GLY A 88 3.42 16.28 5.61
C GLY A 88 4.10 17.50 6.24
N PHE A 89 4.62 17.32 7.45
CA PHE A 89 5.38 18.33 8.17
C PHE A 89 6.87 18.01 8.11
N ILE A 90 7.70 19.04 8.01
CA ILE A 90 9.16 18.96 8.14
C ILE A 90 9.51 18.76 9.60
N HIS A 91 10.30 17.74 9.91
CA HIS A 91 10.87 17.53 11.24
C HIS A 91 12.30 18.08 11.32
N GLN A 92 12.78 18.34 12.52
CA GLN A 92 14.17 18.79 12.74
C GLN A 92 15.20 17.82 12.16
N SER A 93 14.90 16.50 12.20
CA SER A 93 15.77 15.43 11.65
C SER A 93 15.83 15.41 10.12
N ASP A 94 14.92 16.11 9.43
CA ASP A 94 14.87 16.15 7.96
C ASP A 94 15.81 17.20 7.36
N LEU A 95 16.29 18.12 8.20
CA LEU A 95 17.06 19.28 7.78
C LEU A 95 18.57 18.99 7.63
N PRO A 96 19.27 19.64 6.69
CA PRO A 96 18.76 20.64 5.75
C PRO A 96 18.07 20.00 4.54
N VAL A 97 16.94 20.57 4.13
CA VAL A 97 16.20 20.15 2.93
C VAL A 97 15.70 21.37 2.16
N CYS A 98 15.83 21.35 0.84
CA CYS A 98 15.36 22.39 -0.06
C CYS A 98 14.12 21.90 -0.82
N MET A 99 13.09 22.74 -0.89
CA MET A 99 11.90 22.45 -1.70
C MET A 99 12.26 22.38 -3.18
N ASN A 100 11.51 21.56 -3.93
CA ASN A 100 11.54 21.57 -5.39
C ASN A 100 10.15 21.90 -5.95
N THR A 101 10.07 22.11 -7.26
CA THR A 101 8.81 22.37 -7.98
C THR A 101 7.74 21.32 -7.65
N SER A 102 6.49 21.71 -7.83
CA SER A 102 5.32 20.86 -7.53
C SER A 102 5.11 20.54 -6.03
N THR A 103 5.79 21.25 -5.14
CA THR A 103 5.54 21.25 -3.70
C THR A 103 5.25 22.68 -3.23
N ILE A 104 4.28 22.83 -2.35
CA ILE A 104 3.92 24.11 -1.74
C ILE A 104 4.08 23.99 -0.23
N ARG A 105 4.81 24.96 0.34
CA ARG A 105 4.99 25.15 1.77
C ARG A 105 3.95 26.09 2.33
N PHE A 106 3.47 25.81 3.55
CA PHE A 106 2.63 26.72 4.32
C PHE A 106 3.27 27.03 5.67
N LYS A 107 3.17 28.32 6.07
CA LYS A 107 3.49 28.80 7.42
C LYS A 107 2.34 29.64 7.93
N VAL A 108 2.00 29.53 9.21
CA VAL A 108 0.98 30.37 9.84
C VAL A 108 1.53 31.77 10.08
N LEU A 109 0.82 32.80 9.61
CA LEU A 109 1.17 34.20 9.83
C LEU A 109 0.76 34.69 11.23
N ASN A 110 -0.38 34.20 11.74
CA ASN A 110 -0.85 34.55 13.08
C ASN A 110 -1.30 33.27 13.82
N LYS A 111 -0.47 32.84 14.79
CA LYS A 111 -0.71 31.66 15.61
C LYS A 111 -1.88 31.79 16.59
N GLU A 112 -2.40 33.01 16.82
CA GLU A 112 -3.60 33.23 17.62
C GLU A 112 -4.90 32.99 16.83
N VAL A 113 -4.80 32.95 15.49
CA VAL A 113 -5.95 32.80 14.59
C VAL A 113 -6.03 31.39 14.02
N LEU A 114 -4.89 30.76 13.70
CA LEU A 114 -4.86 29.47 12.99
C LEU A 114 -3.94 28.45 13.65
N GLU A 115 -4.48 27.27 13.92
CA GLU A 115 -3.74 26.05 14.20
C GLU A 115 -3.42 25.33 12.88
N ILE A 116 -2.14 25.15 12.55
CA ILE A 116 -1.72 24.60 11.25
C ILE A 116 -2.25 23.17 11.00
N ARG A 117 -2.40 22.36 12.04
CA ARG A 117 -2.96 21.01 11.90
C ARG A 117 -4.47 21.03 11.62
N TYR A 118 -5.19 22.06 12.11
CA TYR A 118 -6.58 22.29 11.72
C TYR A 118 -6.68 22.57 10.21
N PHE A 119 -5.77 23.41 9.69
CA PHE A 119 -5.67 23.66 8.26
C PHE A 119 -5.35 22.39 7.47
N MET A 120 -4.41 21.57 7.95
CA MET A 120 -4.11 20.25 7.34
C MET A 120 -5.37 19.37 7.25
N TYR A 121 -6.18 19.27 8.30
CA TYR A 121 -7.43 18.50 8.27
C TYR A 121 -8.47 19.13 7.34
N TYR A 122 -8.55 20.46 7.31
CA TYR A 122 -9.42 21.13 6.33
C TYR A 122 -9.04 20.79 4.89
N LEU A 123 -7.76 20.76 4.55
CA LEU A 123 -7.31 20.35 3.21
C LEU A 123 -7.67 18.88 2.88
N LYS A 124 -7.76 18.01 3.87
CA LYS A 124 -8.20 16.60 3.70
C LYS A 124 -9.73 16.48 3.56
N SER A 125 -10.50 17.50 3.88
CA SER A 125 -11.97 17.45 3.86
C SER A 125 -12.52 17.34 2.43
N ILE A 126 -13.70 16.73 2.33
CA ILE A 126 -14.45 16.66 1.06
C ILE A 126 -14.77 18.07 0.54
N VAL A 127 -15.03 19.03 1.45
CA VAL A 127 -15.35 20.43 1.11
C VAL A 127 -14.19 21.07 0.37
N PHE A 128 -12.97 21.00 0.92
CA PHE A 128 -11.79 21.55 0.26
C PHE A 128 -11.51 20.84 -1.08
N LYS A 129 -11.59 19.52 -1.12
CA LYS A 129 -11.38 18.74 -2.35
C LYS A 129 -12.35 19.13 -3.46
N LYS A 130 -13.62 19.38 -3.13
CA LYS A 130 -14.62 19.90 -4.08
C LYS A 130 -14.26 21.31 -4.58
N VAL A 131 -13.77 22.20 -3.70
CA VAL A 131 -13.31 23.53 -4.09
C VAL A 131 -12.09 23.43 -5.00
N LEU A 132 -11.11 22.61 -4.63
CA LEU A 132 -9.90 22.40 -5.41
C LEU A 132 -10.20 21.86 -6.82
N THR A 133 -11.09 20.87 -6.92
CA THR A 133 -11.50 20.28 -8.22
C THR A 133 -12.18 21.30 -9.13
N LYS A 134 -12.93 22.26 -8.58
CA LYS A 134 -13.57 23.32 -9.38
C LYS A 134 -12.59 24.35 -9.90
N VAL A 135 -11.53 24.65 -9.13
CA VAL A 135 -10.51 25.64 -9.47
C VAL A 135 -9.49 25.10 -10.45
N VAL A 136 -9.24 23.77 -10.40
CA VAL A 136 -8.29 23.07 -11.27
C VAL A 136 -9.07 22.40 -12.41
N THR A 137 -9.24 23.11 -13.51
CA THR A 137 -10.03 22.64 -14.66
C THR A 137 -9.24 21.66 -15.54
N GLY A 138 -9.87 20.55 -15.94
CA GLY A 138 -9.62 19.84 -17.21
C GLY A 138 -8.57 18.75 -17.22
N SER A 139 -8.02 18.27 -16.11
CA SER A 139 -7.08 17.13 -16.14
C SER A 139 -7.41 16.04 -15.10
N ALA A 140 -7.10 14.78 -15.46
CA ALA A 140 -7.18 13.64 -14.53
C ALA A 140 -6.20 13.77 -13.33
N GLN A 141 -5.33 14.77 -13.34
CA GLN A 141 -4.35 15.08 -12.30
C GLN A 141 -4.48 16.52 -11.85
N LEU A 142 -4.33 16.74 -10.54
CA LEU A 142 -4.27 18.06 -9.95
C LEU A 142 -3.00 18.79 -10.43
N ASN A 143 -3.17 20.06 -10.80
CA ASN A 143 -2.07 20.97 -11.10
C ASN A 143 -2.49 22.39 -10.67
N PHE A 144 -2.05 22.84 -9.51
CA PHE A 144 -2.38 24.13 -8.93
C PHE A 144 -1.15 24.77 -8.30
N GLY A 145 -1.18 26.07 -8.17
CA GLY A 145 -0.07 26.85 -7.61
C GLY A 145 -0.57 27.95 -6.67
N PRO A 146 0.32 28.81 -6.15
CA PRO A 146 0.00 29.90 -5.25
C PRO A 146 -1.07 30.85 -5.77
N SER A 147 -1.17 31.06 -7.09
CA SER A 147 -2.22 31.92 -7.70
C SER A 147 -3.63 31.39 -7.44
N HIS A 148 -3.84 30.09 -7.46
CA HIS A 148 -5.11 29.47 -7.15
C HIS A 148 -5.45 29.60 -5.66
N LEU A 149 -4.44 29.39 -4.78
CA LEU A 149 -4.59 29.46 -3.32
C LEU A 149 -4.92 30.87 -2.82
N LYS A 150 -4.42 31.91 -3.48
CA LYS A 150 -4.69 33.34 -3.12
C LYS A 150 -6.18 33.66 -3.11
N ASN A 151 -6.96 32.99 -3.93
CA ASN A 151 -8.40 33.24 -4.06
C ASN A 151 -9.26 32.34 -3.15
N MET A 152 -8.63 31.41 -2.41
CA MET A 152 -9.34 30.50 -1.51
C MET A 152 -9.55 31.12 -0.13
N SER A 153 -10.62 30.68 0.52
CA SER A 153 -10.98 31.11 1.87
C SER A 153 -11.31 29.90 2.74
N ILE A 154 -11.20 30.09 4.05
CA ILE A 154 -11.57 29.11 5.06
C ILE A 154 -12.38 29.79 6.17
N SER A 155 -13.43 29.11 6.63
CA SER A 155 -14.18 29.52 7.82
C SER A 155 -13.60 28.88 9.06
N LEU A 156 -13.08 29.71 9.98
CA LEU A 156 -12.40 29.26 11.20
C LEU A 156 -13.27 29.51 12.44
N PRO A 157 -13.44 28.49 13.31
CA PRO A 157 -13.87 28.73 14.69
C PRO A 157 -12.73 29.40 15.48
N ASN A 158 -12.97 29.77 16.73
CA ASN A 158 -11.89 30.24 17.60
C ASN A 158 -10.78 29.20 17.77
N LEU A 159 -9.59 29.64 18.19
CA LEU A 159 -8.39 28.79 18.25
C LEU A 159 -8.54 27.62 19.21
N ASP A 160 -9.23 27.77 20.33
CA ASP A 160 -9.42 26.68 21.32
C ASP A 160 -10.30 25.56 20.76
N ILE A 161 -11.30 25.93 19.98
CA ILE A 161 -12.13 24.95 19.25
C ILE A 161 -11.31 24.26 18.18
N GLN A 162 -10.47 24.99 17.41
CA GLN A 162 -9.56 24.36 16.43
C GLN A 162 -8.64 23.33 17.10
N LYS A 163 -8.00 23.69 18.21
CA LYS A 163 -7.14 22.78 18.98
C LYS A 163 -7.89 21.57 19.49
N THR A 164 -9.11 21.74 19.99
CA THR A 164 -9.96 20.65 20.44
C THR A 164 -10.31 19.67 19.30
N ILE A 165 -10.66 20.19 18.13
CA ILE A 165 -10.95 19.41 16.92
C ILE A 165 -9.69 18.62 16.51
N VAL A 166 -8.54 19.30 16.42
CA VAL A 166 -7.26 18.67 16.09
C VAL A 166 -6.95 17.51 17.06
N GLN A 167 -7.07 17.75 18.37
CA GLN A 167 -6.82 16.68 19.36
C GLN A 167 -7.72 15.46 19.17
N ARG A 168 -8.99 15.66 18.83
CA ARG A 168 -9.94 14.56 18.59
C ARG A 168 -9.57 13.78 17.33
N LEU A 169 -9.34 14.47 16.22
CA LEU A 169 -8.95 13.86 14.95
C LEU A 169 -7.61 13.14 15.05
N ASP A 170 -6.63 13.73 15.76
CA ASP A 170 -5.33 13.11 16.02
C ASP A 170 -5.46 11.80 16.80
N ARG A 171 -6.30 11.77 17.83
CA ARG A 171 -6.55 10.54 18.62
C ARG A 171 -7.10 9.43 17.73
N VAL A 172 -8.09 9.74 16.89
CA VAL A 172 -8.68 8.75 15.98
C VAL A 172 -7.67 8.28 14.93
N ASN A 173 -6.91 9.21 14.34
CA ASN A 173 -5.86 8.88 13.38
C ASN A 173 -4.78 7.98 14.02
N ASN A 174 -4.32 8.31 15.23
CA ASN A 174 -3.34 7.51 15.96
C ASN A 174 -3.85 6.09 16.26
N LEU A 175 -5.14 5.94 16.59
CA LEU A 175 -5.75 4.61 16.78
C LEU A 175 -5.69 3.79 15.50
N ILE A 176 -5.99 4.38 14.33
CA ILE A 176 -5.89 3.71 13.03
C ILE A 176 -4.43 3.27 12.77
N GLU A 177 -3.46 4.15 13.00
CA GLU A 177 -2.04 3.84 12.80
C GLU A 177 -1.54 2.72 13.74
N ILE A 178 -1.95 2.74 15.01
CA ILE A 178 -1.61 1.68 15.98
C ILE A 178 -2.19 0.34 15.53
N LYS A 179 -3.45 0.30 15.09
CA LYS A 179 -4.11 -0.92 14.62
C LYS A 179 -3.47 -1.47 13.34
N ARG A 180 -3.08 -0.60 12.40
CA ARG A 180 -2.31 -1.00 11.20
C ARG A 180 -0.96 -1.61 11.57
N LYS A 181 -0.25 -1.00 12.54
CA LYS A 181 1.00 -1.56 13.07
C LYS A 181 0.76 -2.91 13.73
N LEU A 182 -0.34 -3.09 14.44
CA LEU A 182 -0.70 -4.38 15.04
C LEU A 182 -0.90 -5.47 13.98
N LEU A 183 -1.58 -5.19 12.85
CA LEU A 183 -1.71 -6.14 11.74
C LEU A 183 -0.34 -6.59 11.22
N PHE A 184 0.58 -5.64 11.02
CA PHE A 184 1.95 -5.95 10.61
C PHE A 184 2.68 -6.84 11.63
N LEU A 185 2.57 -6.52 12.92
CA LEU A 185 3.21 -7.30 13.98
C LEU A 185 2.63 -8.72 14.12
N LEU A 186 1.33 -8.91 13.86
CA LEU A 186 0.71 -10.23 13.82
C LEU A 186 1.27 -11.09 12.67
N ASP A 187 1.54 -10.50 11.50
CA ASP A 187 2.22 -11.21 10.41
C ASP A 187 3.67 -11.57 10.76
N GLU A 188 4.43 -10.66 11.36
CA GLU A 188 5.79 -10.94 11.81
C GLU A 188 5.83 -11.99 12.93
N LEU A 189 4.81 -12.03 13.79
CA LEU A 189 4.68 -13.06 14.82
C LEU A 189 4.52 -14.47 14.21
N VAL A 190 3.67 -14.62 13.18
CA VAL A 190 3.51 -15.91 12.50
C VAL A 190 4.80 -16.33 11.79
N LYS A 191 5.46 -15.38 11.12
CA LYS A 191 6.75 -15.60 10.47
C LYS A 191 7.81 -16.06 11.47
N SER A 192 7.95 -15.36 12.60
CA SER A 192 8.91 -15.71 13.65
C SER A 192 8.62 -17.09 14.23
N ARG A 193 7.34 -17.41 14.44
CA ARG A 193 6.92 -18.73 14.94
C ARG A 193 7.22 -19.85 13.93
N PHE A 194 7.06 -19.59 12.62
CA PHE A 194 7.46 -20.54 11.57
C PHE A 194 8.96 -20.82 11.64
N VAL A 195 9.78 -19.77 11.67
CA VAL A 195 11.24 -19.89 11.70
C VAL A 195 11.72 -20.58 13.00
N GLU A 196 11.11 -20.28 14.13
CA GLU A 196 11.40 -20.94 15.41
C GLU A 196 11.15 -22.46 15.36
N LEU A 197 10.05 -22.89 14.74
CA LEU A 197 9.66 -24.30 14.69
C LEU A 197 10.38 -25.09 13.59
N PHE A 198 10.64 -24.46 12.44
CA PHE A 198 11.05 -25.18 11.21
C PHE A 198 12.35 -24.65 10.60
N GLY A 199 12.92 -23.57 11.14
CA GLY A 199 14.08 -22.88 10.56
C GLY A 199 13.71 -21.94 9.40
N ASP A 200 14.70 -21.14 8.95
CA ASP A 200 14.53 -20.29 7.78
C ASP A 200 14.56 -21.14 6.50
N PRO A 201 13.49 -21.16 5.70
CA PRO A 201 13.43 -21.98 4.50
C PRO A 201 14.44 -21.57 3.41
N ASN A 202 15.01 -20.37 3.48
CA ASN A 202 16.02 -19.89 2.53
C ASN A 202 17.45 -20.32 2.91
N ILE A 203 17.66 -20.89 4.10
CA ILE A 203 18.96 -21.30 4.64
C ILE A 203 18.88 -22.79 5.03
N VAL A 204 18.78 -23.65 4.03
CA VAL A 204 18.67 -25.10 4.26
C VAL A 204 19.73 -25.86 3.47
N GLU A 205 20.37 -26.83 4.12
CA GLU A 205 21.33 -27.74 3.47
C GLU A 205 20.64 -28.59 2.39
N SER A 206 21.30 -28.79 1.26
CA SER A 206 20.72 -29.49 0.09
C SER A 206 20.22 -30.90 0.42
N ASN A 207 20.88 -31.60 1.37
CA ASN A 207 20.49 -32.95 1.83
C ASN A 207 19.19 -32.95 2.67
N LYS A 208 18.72 -31.78 3.11
CA LYS A 208 17.46 -31.59 3.85
C LYS A 208 16.35 -30.99 2.97
N CYS A 209 16.45 -31.15 1.66
CA CYS A 209 15.48 -30.68 0.70
C CYS A 209 14.83 -31.83 -0.06
N VAL A 210 13.59 -31.62 -0.48
CA VAL A 210 12.82 -32.54 -1.33
C VAL A 210 12.26 -31.82 -2.55
N LYS A 211 12.01 -32.55 -3.63
CA LYS A 211 11.35 -31.97 -4.80
C LYS A 211 9.91 -31.57 -4.44
N PHE A 212 9.47 -30.39 -4.91
CA PHE A 212 8.12 -29.92 -4.64
C PHE A 212 7.04 -30.86 -5.19
N SER A 213 7.30 -31.51 -6.33
CA SER A 213 6.43 -32.54 -6.88
C SER A 213 6.25 -33.76 -5.98
N SER A 214 7.14 -34.01 -4.99
CA SER A 214 6.97 -35.09 -4.01
C SER A 214 5.82 -34.83 -3.03
N ILE A 215 5.45 -33.57 -2.79
CA ILE A 215 4.42 -33.17 -1.82
C ILE A 215 3.14 -32.60 -2.47
N ALA A 216 3.19 -32.20 -3.75
CA ALA A 216 2.08 -31.54 -4.43
C ALA A 216 1.98 -31.91 -5.90
N LYS A 217 0.77 -31.82 -6.45
CA LYS A 217 0.49 -31.82 -7.89
C LYS A 217 0.29 -30.38 -8.36
N ILE A 218 1.00 -29.98 -9.42
CA ILE A 218 0.87 -28.64 -9.98
C ILE A 218 -0.06 -28.67 -11.20
N ILE A 219 -1.02 -27.75 -11.23
CA ILE A 219 -2.00 -27.60 -12.30
C ILE A 219 -1.91 -26.17 -12.83
N THR A 220 -1.54 -25.98 -14.08
CA THR A 220 -1.57 -24.66 -14.74
C THR A 220 -3.01 -24.33 -15.12
N GLY A 221 -3.44 -23.10 -14.81
CA GLY A 221 -4.76 -22.59 -15.20
C GLY A 221 -4.89 -22.36 -16.70
N ASN A 222 -6.10 -22.03 -17.12
CA ASN A 222 -6.39 -21.70 -18.51
C ASN A 222 -7.47 -20.62 -18.64
N THR A 223 -7.64 -20.10 -19.85
CA THR A 223 -8.69 -19.17 -20.20
C THR A 223 -9.58 -19.84 -21.24
N PRO A 224 -10.84 -20.14 -20.93
CA PRO A 224 -11.81 -20.53 -21.95
C PRO A 224 -11.93 -19.45 -23.04
N SER A 225 -12.25 -19.85 -24.27
CA SER A 225 -12.30 -18.92 -25.41
C SER A 225 -13.23 -17.73 -25.13
N ARG A 226 -12.71 -16.51 -25.24
CA ARG A 226 -13.51 -15.27 -25.15
C ARG A 226 -14.46 -15.07 -26.35
N LYS A 227 -14.26 -15.85 -27.43
CA LYS A 227 -15.17 -15.86 -28.59
C LYS A 227 -16.44 -16.66 -28.33
N SER A 228 -16.50 -17.40 -27.24
CA SER A 228 -17.62 -18.26 -26.80
C SER A 228 -18.23 -17.68 -25.52
N PRO A 229 -19.19 -16.72 -25.64
CA PRO A 229 -19.82 -16.09 -24.46
C PRO A 229 -20.48 -17.08 -23.51
N GLU A 230 -20.94 -18.23 -24.03
CA GLU A 230 -21.56 -19.32 -23.28
C GLU A 230 -20.64 -19.95 -22.20
N TYR A 231 -19.33 -19.71 -22.27
CA TYR A 231 -18.38 -20.17 -21.24
C TYR A 231 -18.31 -19.24 -20.03
N TYR A 232 -18.90 -18.06 -20.10
CA TYR A 232 -18.90 -17.08 -19.03
C TYR A 232 -20.31 -16.93 -18.45
N GLY A 233 -20.43 -16.85 -17.11
CA GLY A 233 -21.70 -16.84 -16.40
C GLY A 233 -21.53 -16.58 -14.92
N ASP A 234 -22.21 -17.34 -14.06
CA ASP A 234 -22.26 -17.15 -12.60
C ASP A 234 -22.07 -18.46 -11.79
N TYR A 235 -21.65 -19.56 -12.46
CA TYR A 235 -21.59 -20.87 -11.83
C TYR A 235 -20.36 -21.06 -10.92
N ILE A 236 -19.15 -20.70 -11.38
CA ILE A 236 -17.91 -20.85 -10.60
C ILE A 236 -16.99 -19.63 -10.77
N GLU A 237 -16.41 -19.17 -9.67
CA GLU A 237 -15.45 -18.08 -9.70
C GLU A 237 -14.26 -18.39 -10.59
N TRP A 238 -13.85 -17.41 -11.41
CA TRP A 238 -12.66 -17.49 -12.25
C TRP A 238 -11.58 -16.53 -11.77
N ILE A 239 -10.66 -17.09 -11.00
CA ILE A 239 -9.59 -16.36 -10.28
C ILE A 239 -8.51 -15.88 -11.25
N LYS A 240 -8.09 -14.63 -11.07
CA LYS A 240 -6.97 -13.99 -11.73
C LYS A 240 -5.89 -13.60 -10.71
N SER A 241 -4.73 -13.16 -11.22
CA SER A 241 -3.59 -12.80 -10.35
C SER A 241 -3.88 -11.66 -9.37
N ASP A 242 -4.83 -10.77 -9.67
CA ASP A 242 -5.27 -9.69 -8.78
C ASP A 242 -6.11 -10.17 -7.59
N ASN A 243 -6.64 -11.40 -7.64
CA ASN A 243 -7.30 -12.04 -6.51
C ASN A 243 -6.32 -12.66 -5.49
N ILE A 244 -5.02 -12.72 -5.80
CA ILE A 244 -3.99 -13.27 -4.92
C ILE A 244 -3.20 -12.11 -4.32
N VAL A 245 -3.66 -11.62 -3.17
CA VAL A 245 -3.07 -10.48 -2.46
C VAL A 245 -2.05 -10.99 -1.44
N SER A 246 -0.82 -10.46 -1.48
CA SER A 246 0.29 -10.95 -0.65
C SER A 246 0.09 -10.80 0.87
N THR A 247 -0.83 -9.93 1.30
CA THR A 247 -1.17 -9.70 2.71
C THR A 247 -2.26 -10.64 3.23
N ASP A 248 -3.02 -11.27 2.33
CA ASP A 248 -4.20 -12.05 2.68
C ASP A 248 -3.89 -13.54 2.66
N LEU A 249 -4.46 -14.28 3.60
CA LEU A 249 -4.32 -15.73 3.66
C LEU A 249 -5.13 -16.41 2.54
N TYR A 250 -6.37 -15.97 2.37
CA TYR A 250 -7.30 -16.52 1.38
C TYR A 250 -7.34 -15.69 0.11
N ILE A 251 -7.65 -16.34 -1.01
CA ILE A 251 -7.94 -15.64 -2.26
C ILE A 251 -9.18 -14.75 -2.11
N SER A 252 -9.15 -13.57 -2.72
CA SER A 252 -10.31 -12.68 -2.73
C SER A 252 -11.40 -13.20 -3.68
N GLN A 253 -12.60 -12.66 -3.56
CA GLN A 253 -13.73 -12.98 -4.44
C GLN A 253 -13.42 -12.52 -5.88
N ALA A 254 -13.75 -13.36 -6.86
CA ALA A 254 -13.57 -13.03 -8.26
C ALA A 254 -14.64 -12.03 -8.76
N LYS A 255 -14.25 -11.21 -9.73
CA LYS A 255 -15.18 -10.33 -10.45
C LYS A 255 -15.82 -11.00 -11.65
N GLU A 256 -15.23 -12.09 -12.13
CA GLU A 256 -15.69 -12.85 -13.28
C GLU A 256 -15.91 -14.31 -12.90
N PHE A 257 -16.90 -14.92 -13.53
CA PHE A 257 -17.29 -16.30 -13.28
C PHE A 257 -17.37 -17.05 -14.61
N LEU A 258 -17.23 -18.35 -14.55
CA LEU A 258 -17.53 -19.24 -15.67
C LEU A 258 -18.94 -19.82 -15.50
N SER A 259 -19.59 -20.13 -16.62
CA SER A 259 -20.79 -20.97 -16.67
C SER A 259 -20.45 -22.44 -16.38
N GLU A 260 -21.45 -23.32 -16.26
CA GLU A 260 -21.23 -24.76 -16.16
C GLU A 260 -20.43 -25.30 -17.35
N GLN A 261 -20.77 -24.86 -18.57
CA GLN A 261 -20.06 -25.22 -19.79
C GLN A 261 -18.60 -24.71 -19.77
N GLY A 262 -18.41 -23.48 -19.27
CA GLY A 262 -17.10 -22.89 -19.10
C GLY A 262 -16.27 -23.61 -18.05
N ALA A 263 -16.87 -24.09 -16.96
CA ALA A 263 -16.21 -24.87 -15.91
C ALA A 263 -15.66 -26.20 -16.43
N VAL A 264 -16.38 -26.87 -17.35
CA VAL A 264 -15.88 -28.11 -18.01
C VAL A 264 -14.65 -27.83 -18.86
N LYS A 265 -14.51 -26.66 -19.45
CA LYS A 265 -13.34 -26.23 -20.24
C LYS A 265 -12.25 -25.64 -19.35
N GLY A 266 -12.62 -25.11 -18.19
CA GLY A 266 -11.74 -24.51 -17.21
C GLY A 266 -10.88 -25.53 -16.46
N ARG A 267 -9.86 -25.03 -15.76
CA ARG A 267 -9.13 -25.81 -14.76
C ARG A 267 -9.65 -25.42 -13.39
N ILE A 268 -10.01 -26.40 -12.57
CA ILE A 268 -10.58 -26.20 -11.24
C ILE A 268 -9.54 -26.62 -10.20
N ALA A 269 -9.29 -25.73 -9.25
CA ALA A 269 -8.55 -25.99 -8.01
C ALA A 269 -9.56 -26.37 -6.92
N PRO A 270 -9.41 -27.54 -6.26
CA PRO A 270 -10.26 -27.90 -5.14
C PRO A 270 -9.99 -26.99 -3.92
N LYS A 271 -10.93 -26.99 -2.97
CA LYS A 271 -10.71 -26.40 -1.66
C LYS A 271 -9.40 -26.91 -1.03
N ASN A 272 -8.73 -26.08 -0.25
CA ASN A 272 -7.42 -26.33 0.36
C ASN A 272 -6.24 -26.42 -0.61
N SER A 273 -6.43 -26.10 -1.90
CA SER A 273 -5.32 -25.84 -2.82
C SER A 273 -4.70 -24.46 -2.55
N LEU A 274 -3.42 -24.31 -2.89
CA LEU A 274 -2.76 -23.00 -2.95
C LEU A 274 -2.71 -22.53 -4.39
N LEU A 275 -3.03 -21.27 -4.64
CA LEU A 275 -2.86 -20.64 -5.94
C LEU A 275 -1.63 -19.73 -5.89
N MET A 276 -0.71 -19.91 -6.85
CA MET A 276 0.49 -19.10 -6.97
C MET A 276 0.45 -18.29 -8.27
N THR A 277 0.69 -16.98 -8.18
CA THR A 277 0.88 -16.13 -9.37
C THR A 277 2.21 -16.45 -10.01
N CYS A 278 2.18 -16.99 -11.22
CA CYS A 278 3.36 -17.47 -11.94
C CYS A 278 3.72 -16.65 -13.18
N ILE A 279 2.82 -15.79 -13.66
CA ILE A 279 3.08 -14.86 -14.77
C ILE A 279 2.57 -13.47 -14.37
N ALA A 280 3.47 -12.49 -14.28
CA ALA A 280 3.10 -11.10 -14.03
C ALA A 280 4.12 -10.11 -14.61
N GLY A 281 3.67 -8.88 -14.88
CA GLY A 281 4.52 -7.77 -15.30
C GLY A 281 5.30 -7.10 -14.16
N SER A 282 5.14 -7.55 -12.93
CA SER A 282 5.81 -6.99 -11.75
C SER A 282 6.38 -8.08 -10.86
N ILE A 283 7.64 -7.93 -10.46
CA ILE A 283 8.29 -8.82 -9.49
C ILE A 283 7.52 -8.89 -8.16
N ARG A 284 6.79 -7.84 -7.81
CA ARG A 284 5.98 -7.80 -6.59
C ARG A 284 4.82 -8.81 -6.60
N SER A 285 4.33 -9.19 -7.77
CA SER A 285 3.21 -10.12 -7.93
C SER A 285 3.65 -11.57 -8.13
N ILE A 286 4.84 -11.80 -8.72
CA ILE A 286 5.37 -13.15 -8.98
C ILE A 286 5.61 -13.88 -7.67
N GLY A 287 5.18 -15.15 -7.61
CA GLY A 287 5.34 -16.01 -6.43
C GLY A 287 4.42 -15.68 -5.26
N ASN A 288 3.47 -14.73 -5.42
CA ASN A 288 2.42 -14.55 -4.42
C ASN A 288 1.54 -15.78 -4.36
N VAL A 289 1.17 -16.19 -3.14
CA VAL A 289 0.33 -17.37 -2.89
C VAL A 289 -0.92 -16.97 -2.12
N GLY A 290 -2.03 -17.67 -2.40
CA GLY A 290 -3.30 -17.57 -1.67
C GLY A 290 -3.92 -18.95 -1.49
N LEU A 291 -4.59 -19.17 -0.36
CA LEU A 291 -5.26 -20.43 -0.03
C LEU A 291 -6.70 -20.40 -0.56
N CYS A 292 -7.15 -21.50 -1.18
CA CYS A 292 -8.53 -21.69 -1.59
C CYS A 292 -9.36 -22.20 -0.42
N ASP A 293 -10.32 -21.43 0.06
CA ASP A 293 -11.34 -21.83 1.03
C ASP A 293 -12.57 -22.50 0.36
N ARG A 294 -12.61 -22.47 -0.96
CA ARG A 294 -13.66 -23.01 -1.85
C ARG A 294 -13.06 -23.50 -3.18
N PRO A 295 -13.76 -24.36 -3.93
CA PRO A 295 -13.34 -24.71 -5.30
C PRO A 295 -13.45 -23.49 -6.22
N VAL A 296 -12.46 -23.30 -7.10
CA VAL A 296 -12.42 -22.17 -8.03
C VAL A 296 -11.78 -22.54 -9.37
N ALA A 297 -12.24 -21.95 -10.46
CA ALA A 297 -11.50 -21.94 -11.73
C ALA A 297 -10.44 -20.82 -11.69
N PHE A 298 -9.39 -20.91 -12.51
CA PHE A 298 -8.30 -19.95 -12.50
C PHE A 298 -7.61 -19.83 -13.87
N ASN A 299 -7.04 -18.65 -14.13
CA ASN A 299 -6.45 -18.31 -15.41
C ASN A 299 -5.01 -18.87 -15.57
N GLN A 300 -4.47 -18.79 -16.79
CA GLN A 300 -3.13 -19.28 -17.14
C GLN A 300 -1.96 -18.55 -16.46
N GLN A 301 -2.20 -17.45 -15.78
CA GLN A 301 -1.17 -16.72 -15.01
C GLN A 301 -0.89 -17.39 -13.66
N ILE A 302 -1.72 -18.35 -13.28
CA ILE A 302 -1.72 -19.01 -11.98
C ILE A 302 -1.43 -20.50 -12.14
N ASN A 303 -0.61 -21.03 -11.23
CA ASN A 303 -0.49 -22.46 -10.99
C ASN A 303 -1.20 -22.81 -9.67
N ALA A 304 -2.09 -23.80 -9.70
CA ALA A 304 -2.66 -24.39 -8.50
C ALA A 304 -1.74 -25.50 -7.99
N ILE A 305 -1.52 -25.48 -6.69
CA ILE A 305 -0.71 -26.43 -5.93
C ILE A 305 -1.68 -27.27 -5.10
N VAL A 306 -1.97 -28.47 -5.57
CA VAL A 306 -2.85 -29.44 -4.91
C VAL A 306 -1.98 -30.35 -4.05
N LEU A 307 -2.07 -30.19 -2.74
CA LEU A 307 -1.22 -30.92 -1.79
C LEU A 307 -1.67 -32.38 -1.64
N LYS A 308 -0.74 -33.26 -1.30
CA LYS A 308 -1.04 -34.61 -0.88
C LYS A 308 -1.73 -34.65 0.48
N ASN A 309 -2.48 -35.71 0.80
CA ASN A 309 -3.40 -35.79 1.94
C ASN A 309 -2.75 -35.55 3.31
N ASP A 310 -1.46 -35.79 3.46
CA ASP A 310 -0.75 -35.70 4.75
C ASP A 310 -0.07 -34.32 4.97
N ILE A 311 -0.35 -33.34 4.11
CA ILE A 311 0.31 -32.04 4.15
C ILE A 311 -0.70 -30.95 4.48
N ASN A 312 -0.41 -30.19 5.54
CA ASN A 312 -1.28 -29.09 5.96
C ASN A 312 -1.12 -27.87 5.04
N PRO A 313 -2.22 -27.36 4.43
CA PRO A 313 -2.15 -26.23 3.50
C PRO A 313 -1.63 -24.93 4.13
N LEU A 314 -1.91 -24.66 5.40
CA LEU A 314 -1.43 -23.45 6.10
C LEU A 314 0.08 -23.50 6.33
N TYR A 315 0.62 -24.68 6.62
CA TYR A 315 2.06 -24.87 6.73
C TYR A 315 2.75 -24.56 5.38
N VAL A 316 2.26 -25.15 4.28
CA VAL A 316 2.85 -24.92 2.94
C VAL A 316 2.64 -23.48 2.46
N TYR A 317 1.51 -22.86 2.78
CA TYR A 317 1.29 -21.44 2.50
C TYR A 317 2.41 -20.59 3.10
N TRP A 318 2.71 -20.76 4.38
CA TRP A 318 3.75 -20.00 5.06
C TRP A 318 5.15 -20.38 4.60
N LEU A 319 5.40 -21.66 4.34
CA LEU A 319 6.64 -22.11 3.71
C LEU A 319 6.90 -21.35 2.41
N LEU A 320 5.95 -21.36 1.48
CA LEU A 320 6.08 -20.70 0.18
C LEU A 320 6.17 -19.18 0.30
N LYS A 321 5.40 -18.58 1.21
CA LYS A 321 5.45 -17.14 1.48
C LYS A 321 6.84 -16.70 1.95
N LEU A 322 7.47 -17.45 2.84
CA LEU A 322 8.81 -17.18 3.35
C LEU A 322 9.91 -17.58 2.34
N PHE A 323 9.71 -18.66 1.58
CA PHE A 323 10.63 -19.13 0.56
C PHE A 323 10.55 -18.33 -0.74
N ARG A 324 9.61 -17.41 -0.87
CA ARG A 324 9.41 -16.57 -2.07
C ARG A 324 10.69 -15.90 -2.58
N PRO A 325 11.60 -15.34 -1.75
CA PRO A 325 12.87 -14.79 -2.25
C PRO A 325 13.67 -15.80 -3.08
N SER A 326 13.77 -17.04 -2.62
CA SER A 326 14.45 -18.14 -3.35
C SER A 326 13.71 -18.53 -4.62
N ILE A 327 12.36 -18.51 -4.61
CA ILE A 327 11.53 -18.82 -5.78
C ILE A 327 11.78 -17.80 -6.90
N ILE A 328 11.87 -16.50 -6.56
CA ILE A 328 12.00 -15.43 -7.55
C ILE A 328 13.45 -15.08 -7.93
N ALA A 329 14.45 -15.61 -7.21
CA ALA A 329 15.87 -15.29 -7.44
C ALA A 329 16.33 -15.56 -8.88
N ASN A 330 15.74 -16.54 -9.54
CA ASN A 330 16.08 -16.97 -10.90
C ASN A 330 15.02 -16.56 -11.95
N VAL A 331 14.10 -15.63 -11.59
CA VAL A 331 13.08 -15.15 -12.53
C VAL A 331 13.61 -13.97 -13.33
N GLU A 332 13.78 -14.16 -14.63
CA GLU A 332 14.12 -13.08 -15.53
C GLU A 332 12.91 -12.17 -15.81
N MET A 333 13.06 -10.87 -15.55
CA MET A 333 12.03 -9.84 -15.70
C MET A 333 12.28 -8.96 -16.94
N SER A 334 12.35 -9.54 -18.14
CA SER A 334 12.49 -8.74 -19.37
C SER A 334 11.22 -7.95 -19.71
N LEU A 335 10.14 -8.64 -20.07
CA LEU A 335 8.80 -8.05 -20.27
C LEU A 335 7.80 -8.54 -19.22
N LYS A 336 7.87 -9.83 -18.87
CA LYS A 336 7.07 -10.48 -17.82
C LYS A 336 7.93 -11.53 -17.16
N GLY A 337 7.88 -11.60 -15.82
CA GLY A 337 8.43 -12.72 -15.08
C GLY A 337 7.55 -13.95 -15.24
N ILE A 338 8.18 -15.11 -15.41
CA ILE A 338 7.50 -16.40 -15.60
C ILE A 338 8.13 -17.44 -14.67
N ILE A 339 7.29 -18.14 -13.92
CA ILE A 339 7.64 -19.38 -13.21
C ILE A 339 6.84 -20.50 -13.87
N SER A 340 7.48 -21.34 -14.65
CA SER A 340 6.80 -22.44 -15.32
C SER A 340 6.37 -23.54 -14.34
N LYS A 341 5.37 -24.36 -14.76
CA LYS A 341 4.96 -25.56 -14.02
C LYS A 341 6.16 -26.47 -13.74
N SER A 342 6.99 -26.72 -14.76
CA SER A 342 8.17 -27.60 -14.63
C SER A 342 9.20 -27.05 -13.63
N GLN A 343 9.41 -25.73 -13.58
CA GLN A 343 10.28 -25.12 -12.58
C GLN A 343 9.74 -25.35 -11.16
N LEU A 344 8.42 -25.17 -10.93
CA LEU A 344 7.82 -25.47 -9.63
C LEU A 344 7.92 -26.95 -9.27
N GLU A 345 7.60 -27.87 -10.19
CA GLU A 345 7.65 -29.33 -9.93
C GLU A 345 9.06 -29.80 -9.56
N ASN A 346 10.09 -29.25 -10.19
CA ASN A 346 11.48 -29.59 -9.97
C ASN A 346 12.19 -28.74 -8.90
N MET A 347 11.52 -27.74 -8.36
CA MET A 347 12.06 -26.91 -7.29
C MET A 347 12.32 -27.75 -6.03
N PHE A 348 13.48 -27.54 -5.42
CA PHE A 348 13.80 -28.10 -4.12
C PHE A 348 13.30 -27.17 -3.02
N ILE A 349 12.54 -27.73 -2.11
CA ILE A 349 12.02 -27.05 -0.92
C ILE A 349 12.54 -27.77 0.33
N PRO A 350 12.61 -27.12 1.49
CA PRO A 350 12.91 -27.78 2.74
C PRO A 350 12.01 -29.01 2.95
N THR A 351 12.57 -30.07 3.52
CA THR A 351 11.81 -31.26 3.91
C THR A 351 10.66 -30.84 4.84
N VAL A 352 9.46 -31.35 4.53
CA VAL A 352 8.27 -31.00 5.32
C VAL A 352 8.36 -31.56 6.73
N ALA A 353 7.91 -30.77 7.69
CA ALA A 353 7.83 -31.15 9.09
C ALA A 353 6.81 -32.29 9.33
N SER A 354 6.84 -32.90 10.50
CA SER A 354 5.86 -33.91 10.87
C SER A 354 4.43 -33.36 10.90
N ASN A 355 3.42 -34.21 10.63
CA ASN A 355 2.01 -33.80 10.66
C ASN A 355 1.61 -33.13 11.97
N LYS A 356 2.13 -33.60 13.10
CA LYS A 356 1.85 -33.04 14.42
C LYS A 356 2.35 -31.59 14.54
N GLU A 357 3.54 -31.32 14.05
CA GLU A 357 4.14 -29.95 14.06
C GLU A 357 3.39 -29.02 13.11
N GLN A 358 3.05 -29.51 11.89
CA GLN A 358 2.24 -28.77 10.93
C GLN A 358 0.87 -28.40 11.52
N GLU A 359 0.19 -29.32 12.19
CA GLU A 359 -1.11 -29.10 12.85
C GLU A 359 -1.03 -28.07 13.99
N LEU A 360 0.01 -28.13 14.81
CA LEU A 360 0.23 -27.16 15.89
C LEU A 360 0.44 -25.76 15.31
N PHE A 361 1.25 -25.63 14.27
CA PHE A 361 1.47 -24.36 13.59
C PHE A 361 0.18 -23.87 12.92
N ALA A 362 -0.57 -24.74 12.25
CA ALA A 362 -1.83 -24.38 11.59
C ALA A 362 -2.86 -23.82 12.58
N LYS A 363 -3.01 -24.44 13.76
CA LYS A 363 -3.89 -23.93 14.84
C LYS A 363 -3.47 -22.52 15.28
N PHE A 364 -2.17 -22.29 15.44
CA PHE A 364 -1.64 -20.97 15.77
C PHE A 364 -1.94 -19.94 14.68
N VAL A 365 -1.71 -20.27 13.40
CA VAL A 365 -2.03 -19.39 12.25
C VAL A 365 -3.51 -19.03 12.24
N LEU A 366 -4.42 -19.98 12.45
CA LEU A 366 -5.86 -19.73 12.47
C LEU A 366 -6.27 -18.79 13.61
N GLN A 367 -5.67 -18.92 14.80
CA GLN A 367 -5.90 -18.00 15.92
C GLN A 367 -5.45 -16.58 15.57
N ILE A 368 -4.24 -16.42 15.03
CA ILE A 368 -3.73 -15.11 14.61
C ILE A 368 -4.58 -14.53 13.47
N ASN A 369 -5.00 -15.35 12.50
CA ASN A 369 -5.85 -14.85 11.41
C ASN A 369 -7.21 -14.34 11.91
N LYS A 370 -7.81 -14.99 12.90
CA LYS A 370 -9.04 -14.49 13.56
C LYS A 370 -8.79 -13.12 14.18
N LEU A 371 -7.70 -12.95 14.94
CA LEU A 371 -7.33 -11.64 15.52
C LEU A 371 -7.13 -10.58 14.44
N LYS A 372 -6.49 -10.92 13.31
CA LYS A 372 -6.32 -9.99 12.19
C LYS A 372 -7.65 -9.52 11.61
N VAL A 373 -8.62 -10.41 11.46
CA VAL A 373 -9.98 -10.07 11.00
C VAL A 373 -10.65 -9.10 11.98
N ASP A 374 -10.58 -9.36 13.29
CA ASP A 374 -11.15 -8.50 14.30
C ASP A 374 -10.47 -7.11 14.33
N VAL A 375 -9.14 -7.06 14.18
CA VAL A 375 -8.39 -5.79 14.09
C VAL A 375 -8.74 -5.03 12.82
N GLN A 376 -8.88 -5.70 11.66
CA GLN A 376 -9.28 -5.05 10.42
C GLN A 376 -10.67 -4.45 10.52
N LYS A 377 -11.64 -5.19 11.06
CA LYS A 377 -12.99 -4.67 11.33
C LYS A 377 -12.95 -3.42 12.23
N SER A 378 -12.11 -3.46 13.26
CA SER A 378 -11.94 -2.31 14.15
C SER A 378 -11.26 -1.12 13.48
N ILE A 379 -10.39 -1.33 12.46
CA ILE A 379 -9.85 -0.25 11.62
C ILE A 379 -10.99 0.38 10.81
N ASP A 380 -11.82 -0.43 10.16
CA ASP A 380 -12.91 0.04 9.30
C ASP A 380 -13.93 0.86 10.12
N GLU A 381 -14.32 0.40 11.30
CA GLU A 381 -15.18 1.14 12.23
C GLU A 381 -14.55 2.47 12.68
N THR A 382 -13.24 2.49 12.95
CA THR A 382 -12.53 3.71 13.35
C THR A 382 -12.38 4.67 12.18
N GLN A 383 -12.24 4.18 10.94
CA GLN A 383 -12.26 5.00 9.74
C GLN A 383 -13.62 5.68 9.53
N LEU A 384 -14.72 4.95 9.71
CA LEU A 384 -16.06 5.52 9.64
C LEU A 384 -16.26 6.63 10.70
N LEU A 385 -15.72 6.46 11.91
CA LEU A 385 -15.74 7.53 12.91
C LEU A 385 -14.93 8.74 12.44
N MET A 386 -13.74 8.55 11.87
CA MET A 386 -12.93 9.63 11.31
C MET A 386 -13.71 10.41 10.24
N ASP A 387 -14.34 9.69 9.31
CA ASP A 387 -15.08 10.29 8.20
C ASP A 387 -16.31 11.09 8.73
N SER A 388 -17.01 10.57 9.74
CA SER A 388 -18.12 11.27 10.42
C SER A 388 -17.65 12.56 11.10
N LEU A 389 -16.54 12.52 11.84
CA LEU A 389 -15.98 13.71 12.51
C LEU A 389 -15.50 14.73 11.47
N MET A 390 -14.88 14.30 10.39
CA MET A 390 -14.47 15.18 9.29
C MET A 390 -15.67 15.89 8.66
N GLN A 391 -16.79 15.16 8.48
CA GLN A 391 -18.04 15.74 7.98
C GLN A 391 -18.68 16.71 9.00
N GLU A 392 -18.64 16.40 10.30
CA GLU A 392 -19.18 17.28 11.35
C GLU A 392 -18.41 18.60 11.43
N TYR A 393 -17.07 18.56 11.34
CA TYR A 393 -16.26 19.75 11.57
C TYR A 393 -16.05 20.61 10.32
N PHE A 394 -16.01 20.01 9.14
CA PHE A 394 -15.65 20.66 7.89
C PHE A 394 -16.74 20.54 6.80
N GLY A 395 -17.82 19.79 7.05
CA GLY A 395 -18.94 19.58 6.13
C GLY A 395 -19.91 20.75 5.98
#